data_ea4f99d59023f793c0f6e497195762d1
#
_entry.id   ea4f99d59023f793c0f6e497195762d1
#
_cell.length_a   1.000
_cell.length_b   1.000
_cell.length_c   1.000
_cell.angle_alpha   90.00
_cell.angle_beta   90.00
_cell.angle_gamma   90.00
#
_symmetry.space_group_name_H-M   'P 1'
#
loop_
_entity.id
_entity.type
_entity.pdbx_description
1 polymer ?
#
loop_
_entity_poly.entity_id
_entity_poly.type
_entity_poly.pdbx_seq_one_letter_code
_entity_poly.pdbx_strand_id
1 'polypeptide(L)'
;MINGTIWKDINGSEIHAHGGHILKHGEYYYWYGENRKDNIYVSCYRSKNLKDWEFRKNVLTTNSPCENLLDFNADISLFNTENGVKKKVNIERPKVLYNEKTKKFVMWAHYENGTDYLCARCAVALC
;
A
#
# COMPACT_ATOMS: atom_id res chain seq x y z
N MET A 1 20.42 10.16 0.52
CA MET A 1 19.14 10.87 0.33
C MET A 1 19.27 12.26 0.92
N ILE A 2 18.76 13.27 0.24
CA ILE A 2 18.77 14.67 0.70
C ILE A 2 17.31 15.07 0.90
N ASN A 3 16.96 15.59 2.07
CA ASN A 3 15.60 16.06 2.33
C ASN A 3 15.23 17.22 1.39
N GLY A 4 13.96 17.25 0.96
CA GLY A 4 13.46 18.25 0.02
C GLY A 4 13.77 17.99 -1.45
N THR A 5 14.33 16.83 -1.77
CA THR A 5 14.52 16.37 -3.15
C THR A 5 13.68 15.16 -3.49
N ILE A 6 13.42 14.92 -4.77
CA ILE A 6 12.79 13.68 -5.24
C ILE A 6 13.76 12.52 -4.99
N TRP A 7 13.30 11.53 -4.21
CA TRP A 7 14.10 10.34 -3.96
C TRP A 7 13.95 9.34 -5.10
N LYS A 8 15.09 8.75 -5.47
CA LYS A 8 15.16 7.78 -6.57
C LYS A 8 15.64 6.43 -6.06
N ASP A 9 15.15 5.38 -6.69
CA ASP A 9 15.65 4.02 -6.50
C ASP A 9 17.02 3.82 -7.18
N ILE A 10 17.60 2.62 -7.04
CA ILE A 10 18.91 2.27 -7.62
C ILE A 10 18.93 2.32 -9.15
N ASN A 11 17.76 2.32 -9.80
CA ASN A 11 17.63 2.43 -11.26
C ASN A 11 17.37 3.87 -11.71
N GLY A 12 17.35 4.83 -10.79
CA GLY A 12 17.10 6.23 -11.09
C GLY A 12 15.62 6.62 -11.20
N SER A 13 14.71 5.69 -10.95
CA SER A 13 13.27 5.95 -10.95
C SER A 13 12.81 6.58 -9.65
N GLU A 14 11.81 7.46 -9.71
CA GLU A 14 11.23 8.10 -8.54
C GLU A 14 10.59 7.08 -7.60
N ILE A 15 10.85 7.20 -6.30
CA ILE A 15 10.24 6.36 -5.26
C ILE A 15 8.86 6.90 -4.90
N HIS A 16 7.84 6.05 -5.08
CA HIS A 16 6.45 6.31 -4.68
C HIS A 16 6.10 5.41 -3.49
N ALA A 17 6.31 5.91 -2.28
CA ALA A 17 6.05 5.20 -1.04
C ALA A 17 5.63 6.17 0.09
N HIS A 18 4.61 7.00 -0.18
CA HIS A 18 4.13 8.01 0.77
C HIS A 18 3.49 7.38 2.00
N GLY A 19 3.52 8.08 3.14
CA GLY A 19 2.84 7.71 4.38
C GLY A 19 3.13 6.31 4.89
N GLY A 20 4.21 5.72 4.41
CA GLY A 20 4.48 4.30 4.48
C GLY A 20 5.04 3.79 5.80
N HIS A 21 5.58 2.58 5.74
CA HIS A 21 6.17 1.85 6.85
C HIS A 21 7.40 1.09 6.37
N ILE A 22 8.43 1.06 7.22
CA ILE A 22 9.63 0.27 6.99
C ILE A 22 9.64 -0.92 7.96
N LEU A 23 9.63 -2.12 7.39
CA LEU A 23 9.71 -3.40 8.11
C LEU A 23 11.08 -4.03 7.86
N LYS A 24 11.79 -4.42 8.92
CA LYS A 24 12.98 -5.28 8.79
C LYS A 24 12.55 -6.75 8.81
N HIS A 25 12.92 -7.50 7.77
CA HIS A 25 12.71 -8.95 7.70
C HIS A 25 13.92 -9.61 7.03
N GLY A 26 14.54 -10.56 7.73
CA GLY A 26 15.81 -11.16 7.33
C GLY A 26 16.91 -10.10 7.19
N GLU A 27 17.64 -10.12 6.07
CA GLU A 27 18.73 -9.18 5.78
C GLU A 27 18.28 -7.83 5.22
N TYR A 28 16.99 -7.67 4.92
CA TYR A 28 16.47 -6.52 4.22
C TYR A 28 15.53 -5.68 5.07
N TYR A 29 15.52 -4.39 4.77
CA TYR A 29 14.47 -3.46 5.11
C TYR A 29 13.51 -3.36 3.93
N TYR A 30 12.21 -3.45 4.17
CA TYR A 30 11.16 -3.32 3.18
C TYR A 30 10.37 -2.06 3.46
N TRP A 31 10.28 -1.18 2.48
CA TRP A 31 9.50 0.04 2.56
C TRP A 31 8.23 -0.12 1.74
N TYR A 32 7.12 -0.14 2.43
CA TYR A 32 5.78 -0.15 1.85
C TYR A 32 5.19 1.25 1.96
N GLY A 33 4.61 1.79 0.89
CA GLY A 33 4.00 3.11 0.94
C GLY A 33 3.02 3.33 -0.20
N GLU A 34 2.23 4.39 -0.04
CA GLU A 34 1.23 4.78 -1.03
C GLU A 34 1.89 5.10 -2.37
N ASN A 35 1.30 4.58 -3.42
CA ASN A 35 1.57 4.99 -4.79
C ASN A 35 0.23 5.34 -5.45
N ARG A 36 0.04 6.62 -5.77
CA ARG A 36 -1.22 7.14 -6.31
C ARG A 36 -1.27 7.14 -7.83
N LYS A 37 -0.25 6.56 -8.49
CA LYS A 37 -0.20 6.50 -9.95
C LYS A 37 -1.13 5.41 -10.48
N ASP A 38 -1.75 5.69 -11.60
CA ASP A 38 -2.56 4.76 -12.40
C ASP A 38 -3.49 3.86 -11.55
N ASN A 39 -3.33 2.56 -11.68
CA ASN A 39 -4.08 1.52 -10.99
C ASN A 39 -3.38 0.99 -9.72
N ILE A 40 -2.41 1.72 -9.16
CA ILE A 40 -1.61 1.29 -8.02
C ILE A 40 -2.15 1.94 -6.74
N TYR A 41 -2.07 1.22 -5.62
CA TYR A 41 -2.31 1.73 -4.29
C TYR A 41 -1.05 1.71 -3.43
N VAL A 42 -0.34 0.59 -3.40
CA VAL A 42 0.83 0.41 -2.55
C VAL A 42 1.98 -0.22 -3.32
N SER A 43 3.14 0.41 -3.24
CA SER A 43 4.40 -0.09 -3.78
C SER A 43 5.31 -0.59 -2.66
N CYS A 44 6.19 -1.53 -3.01
CA CYS A 44 7.21 -2.10 -2.13
C CYS A 44 8.60 -1.89 -2.72
N TYR A 45 9.49 -1.39 -1.88
CA TYR A 45 10.92 -1.28 -2.13
C TYR A 45 11.69 -2.06 -1.06
N ARG A 46 12.93 -2.47 -1.34
CA ARG A 46 13.82 -3.06 -0.34
C ARG A 46 15.19 -2.42 -0.34
N SER A 47 15.88 -2.51 0.80
CA SER A 47 17.23 -2.02 0.98
C SER A 47 17.96 -2.84 2.03
N LYS A 48 19.30 -2.94 1.93
CA LYS A 48 20.14 -3.49 3.01
C LYS A 48 20.67 -2.40 3.96
N ASN A 49 20.64 -1.15 3.55
CA ASN A 49 21.31 -0.04 4.25
C ASN A 49 20.42 1.19 4.48
N LEU A 50 19.11 1.11 4.20
CA LEU A 50 18.14 2.21 4.30
C LEU A 50 18.44 3.41 3.39
N LYS A 51 19.39 3.30 2.48
CA LYS A 51 19.81 4.36 1.59
C LYS A 51 19.56 4.03 0.13
N ASP A 52 19.99 2.83 -0.29
CA ASP A 52 19.89 2.35 -1.65
C ASP A 52 18.68 1.44 -1.76
N TRP A 53 17.61 1.94 -2.36
CA TRP A 53 16.32 1.27 -2.46
C TRP A 53 16.12 0.63 -3.82
N GLU A 54 15.75 -0.63 -3.84
CA GLU A 54 15.40 -1.40 -5.03
C GLU A 54 13.89 -1.56 -5.09
N PHE A 55 13.26 -1.15 -6.19
CA PHE A 55 11.84 -1.44 -6.43
C PHE A 55 11.61 -2.94 -6.50
N ARG A 56 10.59 -3.44 -5.80
CA ARG A 56 10.24 -4.86 -5.81
C ARG A 56 8.98 -5.15 -6.60
N LYS A 57 7.89 -4.52 -6.24
CA LYS A 57 6.60 -4.68 -6.93
C LYS A 57 5.56 -3.70 -6.38
N ASN A 58 4.45 -3.58 -7.11
CA ASN A 58 3.21 -3.02 -6.58
C ASN A 58 2.47 -4.13 -5.85
N VAL A 59 2.30 -3.98 -4.53
CA VAL A 59 1.75 -5.03 -3.66
C VAL A 59 0.24 -4.96 -3.52
N LEU A 60 -0.35 -3.79 -3.78
CA LEU A 60 -1.79 -3.60 -3.86
C LEU A 60 -2.13 -2.73 -5.07
N THR A 61 -3.03 -3.21 -5.90
CA THR A 61 -3.51 -2.54 -7.12
C THR A 61 -5.01 -2.67 -7.23
N THR A 62 -5.61 -1.96 -8.18
CA THR A 62 -7.04 -2.08 -8.47
C THR A 62 -7.47 -3.48 -8.93
N ASN A 63 -6.53 -4.33 -9.34
CA ASN A 63 -6.77 -5.71 -9.76
C ASN A 63 -6.51 -6.73 -8.64
N SER A 64 -6.14 -6.28 -7.45
CA SER A 64 -5.97 -7.18 -6.30
C SER A 64 -7.31 -7.79 -5.92
N PRO A 65 -7.36 -9.09 -5.58
CA PRO A 65 -8.60 -9.72 -5.13
C PRO A 65 -9.11 -9.05 -3.86
N CYS A 66 -10.41 -8.87 -3.77
CA CYS A 66 -11.10 -8.28 -2.64
C CYS A 66 -12.14 -9.29 -2.17
N GLU A 67 -11.94 -9.84 -0.98
CA GLU A 67 -12.87 -10.80 -0.37
C GLU A 67 -13.40 -10.20 0.93
N ASN A 68 -14.70 -10.26 1.09
CA ASN A 68 -15.33 -9.94 2.38
C ASN A 68 -15.30 -11.22 3.23
N LEU A 69 -14.32 -11.31 4.13
CA LEU A 69 -14.12 -12.48 5.00
C LEU A 69 -15.04 -12.49 6.23
N LEU A 70 -15.80 -11.44 6.44
CA LEU A 70 -16.67 -11.28 7.59
C LEU A 70 -18.10 -11.03 7.09
N ASP A 71 -19.09 -11.59 7.80
CA ASP A 71 -20.52 -11.36 7.55
C ASP A 71 -20.98 -9.91 7.84
N PHE A 72 -20.07 -8.95 7.74
CA PHE A 72 -20.39 -7.54 7.81
C PHE A 72 -20.70 -7.02 6.40
N ASN A 73 -21.75 -6.25 6.28
CA ASN A 73 -22.14 -5.52 5.07
C ASN A 73 -21.17 -4.36 4.75
N ALA A 74 -19.87 -4.56 5.02
CA ALA A 74 -18.86 -3.57 4.72
C ALA A 74 -18.37 -3.78 3.29
N ASP A 75 -18.78 -2.91 2.38
CA ASP A 75 -18.19 -2.85 1.05
C ASP A 75 -16.74 -2.36 1.16
N ILE A 76 -15.81 -3.24 0.81
CA ILE A 76 -14.37 -2.95 0.72
C ILE A 76 -13.89 -2.98 -0.74
N SER A 77 -14.79 -2.78 -1.68
CA SER A 77 -14.46 -2.69 -3.10
C SER A 77 -13.32 -1.70 -3.32
N LEU A 78 -12.37 -2.05 -4.18
CA LEU A 78 -11.28 -1.16 -4.57
C LEU A 78 -11.71 -0.04 -5.54
N PHE A 79 -13.00 -0.03 -5.86
CA PHE A 79 -13.62 1.05 -6.63
C PHE A 79 -14.93 1.47 -5.97
N ASN A 80 -15.17 2.77 -5.96
CA ASN A 80 -16.49 3.34 -5.72
C ASN A 80 -17.16 3.67 -7.06
N THR A 81 -18.49 3.67 -7.10
CA THR A 81 -19.25 4.10 -8.28
C THR A 81 -20.04 5.35 -7.94
N GLU A 82 -19.70 6.44 -8.56
CA GLU A 82 -20.35 7.74 -8.41
C GLU A 82 -20.92 8.19 -9.75
N ASN A 83 -22.23 8.42 -9.81
CA ASN A 83 -22.94 8.81 -11.03
C ASN A 83 -22.67 7.88 -12.23
N GLY A 84 -22.57 6.57 -11.99
CA GLY A 84 -22.26 5.57 -13.02
C GLY A 84 -20.78 5.51 -13.44
N VAL A 85 -19.93 6.35 -12.88
CA VAL A 85 -18.49 6.38 -13.15
C VAL A 85 -17.75 5.63 -12.06
N LYS A 86 -16.93 4.66 -12.47
CA LYS A 86 -16.07 3.89 -11.56
C LYS A 86 -14.90 4.76 -11.11
N LYS A 87 -14.79 5.02 -9.81
CA LYS A 87 -13.77 5.86 -9.21
C LYS A 87 -12.89 5.03 -8.27
N LYS A 88 -11.60 5.22 -8.37
CA LYS A 88 -10.61 4.59 -7.49
C LYS A 88 -10.80 5.09 -6.05
N VAL A 89 -10.83 4.16 -5.08
CA VAL A 89 -10.85 4.49 -3.64
C VAL A 89 -9.48 5.00 -3.19
N ASN A 90 -9.37 5.53 -1.97
CA ASN A 90 -8.09 5.86 -1.36
C ASN A 90 -7.67 4.74 -0.41
N ILE A 91 -6.45 4.25 -0.59
CA ILE A 91 -5.77 3.36 0.36
C ILE A 91 -4.55 4.10 0.86
N GLU A 92 -4.54 4.42 2.15
CA GLU A 92 -3.58 5.34 2.73
C GLU A 92 -2.84 4.74 3.92
N ARG A 93 -1.64 5.24 4.16
CA ARG A 93 -0.79 4.95 5.33
C ARG A 93 -0.61 3.44 5.60
N PRO A 94 -0.20 2.63 4.62
CA PRO A 94 -0.05 1.19 4.79
C PRO A 94 0.99 0.88 5.87
N LYS A 95 0.65 -0.05 6.77
CA LYS A 95 1.54 -0.60 7.79
C LYS A 95 1.59 -2.11 7.61
N VAL A 96 2.80 -2.65 7.48
CA VAL A 96 3.00 -4.07 7.21
C VAL A 96 3.73 -4.72 8.38
N LEU A 97 3.17 -5.82 8.88
CA LEU A 97 3.76 -6.64 9.94
C LEU A 97 3.95 -8.07 9.42
N TYR A 98 4.96 -8.75 9.93
CA TYR A 98 5.15 -10.17 9.70
C TYR A 98 4.61 -10.97 10.89
N ASN A 99 3.74 -11.93 10.61
CA ASN A 99 3.17 -12.81 11.63
C ASN A 99 3.98 -14.12 11.67
N GLU A 100 4.75 -14.30 12.74
CA GLU A 100 5.64 -15.46 12.91
C GLU A 100 4.89 -16.80 12.97
N LYS A 101 3.67 -16.82 13.49
CA LYS A 101 2.88 -18.06 13.61
C LYS A 101 2.35 -18.52 12.25
N THR A 102 1.80 -17.60 11.48
CA THR A 102 1.17 -17.91 10.19
C THR A 102 2.13 -17.80 9.01
N LYS A 103 3.33 -17.25 9.26
CA LYS A 103 4.34 -16.96 8.23
C LYS A 103 3.82 -16.04 7.12
N LYS A 104 2.87 -15.18 7.45
CA LYS A 104 2.24 -14.24 6.51
C LYS A 104 2.62 -12.80 6.82
N PHE A 105 2.71 -11.99 5.78
CA PHE A 105 2.72 -10.54 5.91
C PHE A 105 1.28 -10.05 5.99
N VAL A 106 1.02 -9.13 6.91
CA VAL A 106 -0.29 -8.52 7.15
C VAL A 106 -0.13 -7.02 6.96
N MET A 107 -0.86 -6.45 6.03
CA MET A 107 -0.90 -5.00 5.79
C MET A 107 -2.21 -4.44 6.32
N TRP A 108 -2.12 -3.40 7.13
CA TRP A 108 -3.22 -2.56 7.57
C TRP A 108 -3.15 -1.23 6.85
N ALA A 109 -4.26 -0.72 6.38
CA ALA A 109 -4.32 0.57 5.69
C ALA A 109 -5.61 1.30 6.01
N HIS A 110 -5.57 2.62 5.94
CA HIS A 110 -6.76 3.46 5.96
C HIS A 110 -7.45 3.35 4.61
N TYR A 111 -8.75 3.08 4.63
CA TYR A 111 -9.61 3.00 3.45
C TYR A 111 -10.62 4.13 3.45
N GLU A 112 -10.70 4.83 2.32
CA GLU A 112 -11.68 5.86 2.05
C GLU A 112 -12.33 5.67 0.68
N ASN A 113 -13.57 6.16 0.55
CA ASN A 113 -14.36 6.02 -0.67
C ASN A 113 -13.78 6.78 -1.90
N GLY A 114 -12.77 7.61 -1.70
CA GLY A 114 -12.15 8.40 -2.75
C GLY A 114 -12.93 9.68 -3.12
N THR A 115 -13.96 10.03 -2.37
CA THR A 115 -14.85 11.18 -2.66
C THR A 115 -14.79 12.24 -1.55
N ASP A 116 -15.18 11.91 -0.33
CA ASP A 116 -15.46 12.89 0.73
C ASP A 116 -14.80 12.58 2.09
N TYR A 117 -14.07 11.48 2.21
CA TYR A 117 -13.43 11.04 3.47
C TYR A 117 -14.42 10.78 4.63
N LEU A 118 -15.66 10.44 4.34
CA LEU A 118 -16.66 10.10 5.34
C LEU A 118 -16.76 8.60 5.62
N CYS A 119 -16.04 7.78 4.88
CA CYS A 119 -16.07 6.33 5.01
C CYS A 119 -15.23 5.81 6.20
N ALA A 120 -14.01 6.32 6.38
CA ALA A 120 -13.09 6.08 7.50
C ALA A 120 -13.02 4.61 7.95
N ARG A 121 -12.68 3.69 7.06
CA ARG A 121 -12.57 2.26 7.34
C ARG A 121 -11.12 1.82 7.47
N CYS A 122 -10.92 0.66 8.07
CA CYS A 122 -9.66 -0.05 8.09
C CYS A 122 -9.72 -1.22 7.11
N ALA A 123 -8.76 -1.27 6.19
CA ALA A 123 -8.59 -2.40 5.30
C ALA A 123 -7.41 -3.27 5.75
N VAL A 124 -7.54 -4.59 5.56
CA VAL A 124 -6.49 -5.57 5.84
C VAL A 124 -6.20 -6.37 4.59
N ALA A 125 -4.92 -6.52 4.25
CA ALA A 125 -4.48 -7.40 3.19
C ALA A 125 -3.48 -8.43 3.72
N LEU A 126 -3.57 -9.63 3.20
CA LEU A 126 -2.73 -10.77 3.58
C LEU A 126 -1.91 -11.26 2.37
N CYS A 127 -0.65 -11.67 2.63
CA CYS A 127 0.22 -12.31 1.64
C CYS A 127 1.05 -13.42 2.30
#